data_f6bb7de33e070796a0443507cfe48f34
#
_entry.id   f6bb7de33e070796a0443507cfe48f34
#
_cell.length_a   1.000
_cell.length_b   1.000
_cell.length_c   1.000
_cell.angle_alpha   90.00
_cell.angle_beta   90.00
_cell.angle_gamma   90.00
#
_symmetry.space_group_name_H-M   'P 1'
#
loop_
_entity.id
_entity.type
_entity.pdbx_description
1 polymer ?
#
loop_
_entity_poly.entity_id
_entity_poly.type
_entity_poly.pdbx_seq_one_letter_code
_entity_poly.pdbx_strand_id
1 'polypeptide(L)'
;DNFYRIENTADGLQFATARGWEDLSELLYAYETLGIRADREVVGQYIQMPRIAKDFANYLEMFYKYQKTYHVEGILSGTWENITVLELREAPFDEKLSVMGLVLSRLSEEARNTRCQDALTDALHTSLTEFREKIADAPPLTVLDQLLWKRRTAMKQAKEAGQLDKESRDLKQREINALEDYRQRLDREAVAPEGAMDAVRGWFGEEVERRKAVAMETKDMFDNAFRFLETTFSDSQELVIFVTEITAGYDTSWFVEQFGCDAYFRHNRELL
;
A
#
# COMPACT_ATOMS: atom_id res chain seq x y z
N ASP A 1 -14.07 4.66 23.06
CA ASP A 1 -13.31 4.52 21.83
C ASP A 1 -11.84 4.88 22.08
N ASN A 2 -10.92 3.93 21.91
CA ASN A 2 -9.50 4.12 22.20
C ASN A 2 -8.77 4.98 21.15
N PHE A 3 -9.35 5.18 19.98
CA PHE A 3 -8.76 5.98 18.90
C PHE A 3 -8.87 7.48 19.16
N TYR A 4 -10.01 7.92 19.70
CA TYR A 4 -10.22 9.31 20.06
C TYR A 4 -10.80 9.44 21.47
N ARG A 5 -9.99 9.95 22.39
CA ARG A 5 -10.37 10.12 23.79
C ARG A 5 -9.64 11.30 24.40
N ILE A 6 -10.37 12.16 25.13
CA ILE A 6 -9.83 13.30 25.84
C ILE A 6 -10.38 13.25 27.28
N GLU A 7 -9.49 13.25 28.27
CA GLU A 7 -9.85 13.24 29.69
C GLU A 7 -9.10 14.35 30.44
N ASN A 8 -9.80 14.99 31.35
CA ASN A 8 -9.19 15.96 32.27
C ASN A 8 -8.90 15.25 33.58
N THR A 9 -7.62 15.13 33.93
CA THR A 9 -7.13 14.44 35.14
C THR A 9 -6.49 15.40 36.09
N ALA A 10 -6.16 14.97 37.31
CA ALA A 10 -5.45 15.78 38.29
C ALA A 10 -4.08 16.27 37.80
N ASP A 11 -3.44 15.49 36.89
CA ASP A 11 -2.14 15.80 36.31
C ASP A 11 -2.21 16.59 34.99
N GLY A 12 -3.43 17.02 34.61
CA GLY A 12 -3.69 17.76 33.38
C GLY A 12 -4.53 17.03 32.35
N LEU A 13 -4.56 17.58 31.13
CA LEU A 13 -5.31 17.03 30.01
C LEU A 13 -4.55 15.84 29.41
N GLN A 14 -5.21 14.67 29.41
CA GLN A 14 -4.71 13.47 28.74
C GLN A 14 -5.54 13.19 27.49
N PHE A 15 -4.89 12.80 26.38
CA PHE A 15 -5.57 12.59 25.12
C PHE A 15 -4.96 11.48 24.25
N ALA A 16 -5.83 10.84 23.49
CA ALA A 16 -5.51 10.09 22.29
C ALA A 16 -6.30 10.74 21.13
N THR A 17 -5.64 11.22 20.12
CA THR A 17 -6.27 11.94 19.00
C THR A 17 -5.86 11.36 17.66
N ALA A 18 -6.68 11.57 16.64
CA ALA A 18 -6.34 11.15 15.26
C ALA A 18 -4.96 11.69 14.83
N ARG A 19 -4.63 12.93 15.19
CA ARG A 19 -3.32 13.53 14.92
C ARG A 19 -2.18 12.81 15.63
N GLY A 20 -2.37 12.47 16.91
CA GLY A 20 -1.37 11.71 17.67
C GLY A 20 -1.10 10.34 17.08
N TRP A 21 -2.14 9.66 16.59
CA TRP A 21 -2.00 8.37 15.89
C TRP A 21 -1.30 8.51 14.53
N GLU A 22 -1.61 9.57 13.78
CA GLU A 22 -0.95 9.85 12.50
C GLU A 22 0.54 10.11 12.69
N ASP A 23 0.90 11.02 13.62
CA ASP A 23 2.30 11.36 13.92
C ASP A 23 3.07 10.14 14.46
N LEU A 24 2.43 9.29 15.31
CA LEU A 24 3.02 8.04 15.78
C LEU A 24 3.22 7.04 14.62
N SER A 25 2.26 6.91 13.73
CA SER A 25 2.37 6.03 12.55
C SER A 25 3.55 6.43 11.66
N GLU A 26 3.73 7.72 11.37
CA GLU A 26 4.86 8.21 10.58
C GLU A 26 6.21 7.91 11.27
N LEU A 27 6.27 8.05 12.60
CA LEU A 27 7.47 7.70 13.37
C LEU A 27 7.75 6.19 13.30
N LEU A 28 6.74 5.35 13.47
CA LEU A 28 6.88 3.89 13.41
C LEU A 28 7.42 3.44 12.05
N TYR A 29 6.92 3.97 10.94
CA TYR A 29 7.48 3.70 9.61
C TYR A 29 8.94 4.11 9.48
N ALA A 30 9.32 5.28 10.01
CA ALA A 30 10.71 5.71 10.02
C ALA A 30 11.58 4.77 10.87
N TYR A 31 11.09 4.35 12.03
CA TYR A 31 11.81 3.43 12.93
C TYR A 31 11.99 2.05 12.28
N GLU A 32 10.97 1.50 11.65
CA GLU A 32 11.05 0.22 10.93
C GLU A 32 12.08 0.28 9.80
N THR A 33 12.11 1.37 9.03
CA THR A 33 13.12 1.60 7.99
C THR A 33 14.55 1.61 8.53
N LEU A 34 14.73 2.09 9.77
CA LEU A 34 16.03 2.16 10.46
C LEU A 34 16.34 0.90 11.30
N GLY A 35 15.42 -0.08 11.35
CA GLY A 35 15.55 -1.27 12.20
C GLY A 35 15.43 -0.97 13.70
N ILE A 36 14.83 0.16 14.08
CA ILE A 36 14.61 0.59 15.47
C ILE A 36 13.20 0.15 15.89
N ARG A 37 13.05 -0.27 17.15
CA ARG A 37 11.74 -0.62 17.72
C ARG A 37 11.24 0.51 18.61
N ALA A 38 9.98 0.87 18.47
CA ALA A 38 9.32 1.76 19.40
C ALA A 38 8.96 1.00 20.68
N ASP A 39 9.23 1.62 21.81
CA ASP A 39 8.84 1.14 23.12
C ASP A 39 7.65 1.93 23.68
N ARG A 40 7.28 1.61 24.94
CA ARG A 40 6.17 2.28 25.61
C ARG A 40 6.40 3.79 25.82
N GLU A 41 7.64 4.22 26.01
CA GLU A 41 7.95 5.63 26.23
C GLU A 41 7.74 6.42 24.95
N VAL A 42 8.17 5.89 23.81
CA VAL A 42 7.95 6.46 22.48
C VAL A 42 6.46 6.57 22.19
N VAL A 43 5.69 5.50 22.38
CA VAL A 43 4.23 5.52 22.18
C VAL A 43 3.56 6.56 23.08
N GLY A 44 3.97 6.66 24.35
CA GLY A 44 3.43 7.59 25.32
C GLY A 44 3.66 9.07 24.99
N GLN A 45 4.63 9.40 24.15
CA GLN A 45 4.86 10.78 23.70
C GLN A 45 3.76 11.28 22.75
N TYR A 46 3.15 10.36 21.99
CA TYR A 46 2.09 10.68 21.01
C TYR A 46 0.69 10.39 21.55
N ILE A 47 0.56 9.29 22.29
CA ILE A 47 -0.69 8.85 22.91
C ILE A 47 -0.61 9.10 24.42
N GLN A 48 -1.05 10.27 24.85
CA GLN A 48 -0.88 10.72 26.24
C GLN A 48 -1.86 10.08 27.24
N MET A 49 -2.64 9.09 26.82
CA MET A 49 -3.45 8.27 27.71
C MET A 49 -2.68 7.02 28.13
N PRO A 50 -2.22 6.91 29.39
CA PRO A 50 -1.28 5.84 29.82
C PRO A 50 -1.81 4.41 29.58
N ARG A 51 -3.12 4.20 29.73
CA ARG A 51 -3.75 2.91 29.47
C ARG A 51 -3.70 2.55 27.99
N ILE A 52 -4.11 3.46 27.12
CA ILE A 52 -4.13 3.25 25.66
C ILE A 52 -2.70 3.09 25.14
N ALA A 53 -1.77 3.93 25.59
CA ALA A 53 -0.35 3.83 25.21
C ALA A 53 0.26 2.49 25.63
N LYS A 54 -0.07 1.99 26.84
CA LYS A 54 0.38 0.69 27.32
C LYS A 54 -0.18 -0.45 26.47
N ASP A 55 -1.50 -0.43 26.22
CA ASP A 55 -2.15 -1.48 25.44
C ASP A 55 -1.59 -1.53 24.01
N PHE A 56 -1.35 -0.38 23.40
CA PHE A 56 -0.75 -0.31 22.06
C PHE A 56 0.73 -0.72 22.05
N ALA A 57 1.52 -0.33 23.06
CA ALA A 57 2.91 -0.77 23.17
C ALA A 57 3.03 -2.29 23.35
N ASN A 58 2.15 -2.89 24.16
CA ASN A 58 2.09 -4.35 24.29
C ASN A 58 1.73 -5.01 22.94
N TYR A 59 0.77 -4.43 22.20
CA TYR A 59 0.44 -4.92 20.87
C TYR A 59 1.64 -4.86 19.92
N LEU A 60 2.41 -3.74 19.90
CA LEU A 60 3.62 -3.62 19.08
C LEU A 60 4.69 -4.65 19.46
N GLU A 61 4.89 -4.91 20.74
CA GLU A 61 5.85 -5.93 21.20
C GLU A 61 5.46 -7.32 20.69
N MET A 62 4.17 -7.68 20.77
CA MET A 62 3.63 -8.93 20.24
C MET A 62 3.75 -8.99 18.71
N PHE A 63 3.44 -7.89 18.03
CA PHE A 63 3.58 -7.74 16.58
C PHE A 63 5.02 -8.04 16.13
N TYR A 64 6.02 -7.38 16.70
CA TYR A 64 7.43 -7.61 16.36
C TYR A 64 7.92 -9.02 16.72
N LYS A 65 7.40 -9.59 17.81
CA LYS A 65 7.70 -10.97 18.21
C LYS A 65 7.19 -11.94 17.16
N TYR A 66 5.90 -11.88 16.81
CA TYR A 66 5.28 -12.82 15.88
C TYR A 66 5.76 -12.66 14.45
N GLN A 67 6.00 -11.42 14.00
CA GLN A 67 6.60 -11.16 12.71
C GLN A 67 7.94 -11.91 12.54
N LYS A 68 8.76 -11.91 13.58
CA LYS A 68 10.06 -12.60 13.58
C LYS A 68 9.90 -14.12 13.73
N THR A 69 9.01 -14.58 14.61
CA THR A 69 8.83 -16.01 14.91
C THR A 69 8.23 -16.76 13.74
N TYR A 70 7.21 -16.20 13.09
CA TYR A 70 6.47 -16.88 12.02
C TYR A 70 6.94 -16.52 10.61
N HIS A 71 7.95 -15.64 10.48
CA HIS A 71 8.53 -15.26 9.18
C HIS A 71 7.46 -14.93 8.12
N VAL A 72 6.65 -13.90 8.38
CA VAL A 72 5.52 -13.50 7.51
C VAL A 72 5.94 -13.35 6.05
N GLU A 73 7.14 -12.79 5.79
CA GLU A 73 7.68 -12.70 4.43
C GLU A 73 7.90 -14.08 3.80
N GLY A 74 8.28 -15.08 4.58
CA GLY A 74 8.37 -16.48 4.13
C GLY A 74 7.00 -17.06 3.77
N ILE A 75 5.94 -16.71 4.51
CA ILE A 75 4.56 -17.09 4.19
C ILE A 75 4.16 -16.51 2.83
N LEU A 76 4.37 -15.21 2.64
CA LEU A 76 3.98 -14.50 1.43
C LEU A 76 4.80 -14.88 0.20
N SER A 77 6.09 -15.17 0.37
CA SER A 77 6.95 -15.67 -0.71
C SER A 77 6.79 -17.17 -1.02
N GLY A 78 5.99 -17.90 -0.23
CA GLY A 78 5.78 -19.34 -0.39
C GLY A 78 6.95 -20.20 0.07
N THR A 79 7.84 -19.68 0.92
CA THR A 79 9.06 -20.34 1.41
C THR A 79 8.99 -20.74 2.89
N TRP A 80 7.77 -20.87 3.46
CA TRP A 80 7.60 -21.27 4.87
C TRP A 80 8.05 -22.71 5.13
N GLU A 81 8.48 -22.98 6.36
CA GLU A 81 8.86 -24.30 6.82
C GLU A 81 7.65 -25.06 7.43
N ASN A 82 7.67 -26.39 7.37
CA ASN A 82 6.62 -27.21 7.98
C ASN A 82 6.50 -27.01 9.49
N ILE A 83 7.58 -26.63 10.16
CA ILE A 83 7.56 -26.35 11.59
C ILE A 83 6.68 -25.13 11.90
N THR A 84 6.72 -24.09 11.06
CA THR A 84 5.87 -22.89 11.17
C THR A 84 4.38 -23.27 11.14
N VAL A 85 4.00 -24.18 10.23
CA VAL A 85 2.63 -24.69 10.13
C VAL A 85 2.21 -25.43 11.40
N LEU A 86 3.07 -26.31 11.93
CA LEU A 86 2.77 -27.09 13.13
C LEU A 86 2.67 -26.21 14.37
N GLU A 87 3.61 -25.29 14.56
CA GLU A 87 3.61 -24.36 15.69
C GLU A 87 2.37 -23.47 15.68
N LEU A 88 2.02 -22.88 14.51
CA LEU A 88 0.86 -22.03 14.41
C LEU A 88 -0.46 -22.78 14.56
N ARG A 89 -0.53 -24.04 14.12
CA ARG A 89 -1.71 -24.90 14.31
C ARG A 89 -2.03 -25.13 15.79
N GLU A 90 -1.01 -25.35 16.61
CA GLU A 90 -1.12 -25.60 18.05
C GLU A 90 -1.16 -24.31 18.89
N ALA A 91 -0.91 -23.15 18.27
CA ALA A 91 -0.86 -21.86 18.96
C ALA A 91 -2.25 -21.48 19.53
N PRO A 92 -2.30 -20.67 20.60
CA PRO A 92 -3.53 -20.05 21.08
C PRO A 92 -4.23 -19.21 20.00
N PHE A 93 -5.55 -19.08 20.10
CA PHE A 93 -6.37 -18.40 19.08
C PHE A 93 -5.98 -16.94 18.87
N ASP A 94 -5.63 -16.21 19.92
CA ASP A 94 -5.15 -14.82 19.86
C ASP A 94 -3.80 -14.69 19.12
N GLU A 95 -2.93 -15.66 19.25
CA GLU A 95 -1.67 -15.73 18.49
C GLU A 95 -1.93 -16.01 17.01
N LYS A 96 -2.83 -16.95 16.69
CA LYS A 96 -3.29 -17.21 15.31
C LYS A 96 -3.84 -15.95 14.65
N LEU A 97 -4.74 -15.23 15.35
CA LEU A 97 -5.30 -13.97 14.88
C LEU A 97 -4.23 -12.90 14.66
N SER A 98 -3.23 -12.84 15.54
CA SER A 98 -2.13 -11.88 15.40
C SER A 98 -1.29 -12.15 14.15
N VAL A 99 -0.96 -13.40 13.87
CA VAL A 99 -0.22 -13.78 12.65
C VAL A 99 -1.04 -13.52 11.39
N MET A 100 -2.34 -13.86 11.41
CA MET A 100 -3.23 -13.52 10.29
C MET A 100 -3.33 -12.01 10.07
N GLY A 101 -3.39 -11.21 11.13
CA GLY A 101 -3.38 -9.75 11.05
C GLY A 101 -2.10 -9.20 10.41
N LEU A 102 -0.94 -9.81 10.71
CA LEU A 102 0.33 -9.48 10.05
C LEU A 102 0.30 -9.77 8.55
N VAL A 103 -0.18 -10.96 8.17
CA VAL A 103 -0.32 -11.36 6.75
C VAL A 103 -1.28 -10.42 6.03
N LEU A 104 -2.45 -10.13 6.62
CA LEU A 104 -3.44 -9.21 6.07
C LEU A 104 -2.90 -7.78 5.89
N SER A 105 -2.17 -7.28 6.89
CA SER A 105 -1.55 -5.95 6.83
C SER A 105 -0.59 -5.85 5.65
N ARG A 106 0.25 -6.87 5.46
CA ARG A 106 1.20 -6.89 4.35
C ARG A 106 0.51 -7.04 2.99
N LEU A 107 -0.50 -7.91 2.88
CA LEU A 107 -1.30 -8.03 1.66
C LEU A 107 -2.05 -6.73 1.32
N SER A 108 -2.57 -6.03 2.33
CA SER A 108 -3.24 -4.73 2.13
C SER A 108 -2.27 -3.66 1.63
N GLU A 109 -1.05 -3.64 2.13
CA GLU A 109 0.01 -2.72 1.67
C GLU A 109 0.37 -3.00 0.21
N GLU A 110 0.58 -4.26 -0.18
CA GLU A 110 0.94 -4.64 -1.55
C GLU A 110 -0.24 -4.45 -2.54
N ALA A 111 -1.46 -4.74 -2.11
CA ALA A 111 -2.66 -4.43 -2.89
C ALA A 111 -2.80 -2.93 -3.15
N ARG A 112 -2.54 -2.09 -2.13
CA ARG A 112 -2.51 -0.64 -2.26
C ARG A 112 -1.41 -0.16 -3.20
N ASN A 113 -0.20 -0.70 -3.10
CA ASN A 113 0.91 -0.39 -4.01
C ASN A 113 0.53 -0.71 -5.46
N THR A 114 -0.09 -1.87 -5.70
CA THR A 114 -0.58 -2.28 -7.01
C THR A 114 -1.64 -1.32 -7.53
N ARG A 115 -2.61 -0.93 -6.71
CA ARG A 115 -3.65 0.04 -7.07
C ARG A 115 -3.08 1.41 -7.40
N CYS A 116 -2.12 1.89 -6.63
CA CYS A 116 -1.43 3.15 -6.90
C CYS A 116 -0.62 3.10 -8.21
N GLN A 117 -0.02 1.96 -8.52
CA GLN A 117 0.71 1.76 -9.77
C GLN A 117 -0.25 1.68 -10.97
N ASP A 118 -1.39 1.04 -10.80
CA ASP A 118 -2.47 0.97 -11.79
C ASP A 118 -3.00 2.38 -12.12
N ALA A 119 -3.34 3.16 -11.11
CA ALA A 119 -3.81 4.53 -11.25
C ALA A 119 -2.77 5.44 -11.93
N LEU A 120 -1.47 5.27 -11.63
CA LEU A 120 -0.40 6.01 -12.29
C LEU A 120 -0.32 5.67 -13.79
N THR A 121 -0.41 4.39 -14.13
CA THR A 121 -0.38 3.93 -15.51
C THR A 121 -1.55 4.50 -16.31
N ASP A 122 -2.74 4.55 -15.73
CA ASP A 122 -3.93 5.16 -16.36
C ASP A 122 -3.79 6.68 -16.52
N ALA A 123 -3.26 7.38 -15.53
CA ALA A 123 -3.00 8.81 -15.61
C ALA A 123 -1.98 9.15 -16.71
N LEU A 124 -0.91 8.36 -16.79
CA LEU A 124 0.10 8.50 -17.86
C LEU A 124 -0.48 8.19 -19.24
N HIS A 125 -1.27 7.12 -19.38
CA HIS A 125 -1.95 6.80 -20.62
C HIS A 125 -2.83 7.96 -21.12
N THR A 126 -3.56 8.59 -20.20
CA THR A 126 -4.39 9.77 -20.50
C THR A 126 -3.53 10.94 -20.97
N SER A 127 -2.42 11.23 -20.27
CA SER A 127 -1.50 12.30 -20.63
C SER A 127 -0.81 12.06 -21.98
N LEU A 128 -0.45 10.81 -22.28
CA LEU A 128 0.17 10.45 -23.55
C LEU A 128 -0.82 10.43 -24.72
N THR A 129 -2.09 10.21 -24.47
CA THR A 129 -3.15 10.40 -25.47
C THR A 129 -3.25 11.88 -25.86
N GLU A 130 -3.26 12.82 -24.90
CA GLU A 130 -3.19 14.25 -25.16
C GLU A 130 -1.89 14.63 -25.91
N PHE A 131 -0.75 14.05 -25.54
CA PHE A 131 0.54 14.27 -26.22
C PHE A 131 0.45 13.87 -27.69
N ARG A 132 -0.03 12.68 -27.99
CA ARG A 132 -0.19 12.14 -29.34
C ARG A 132 -1.05 13.05 -30.23
N GLU A 133 -2.13 13.59 -29.69
CA GLU A 133 -3.03 14.48 -30.43
C GLU A 133 -2.37 15.81 -30.79
N LYS A 134 -1.51 16.33 -29.93
CA LYS A 134 -0.93 17.68 -30.06
C LYS A 134 0.42 17.74 -30.80
N ILE A 135 1.16 16.62 -30.87
CA ILE A 135 2.46 16.62 -31.56
C ILE A 135 2.35 16.79 -33.09
N ALA A 136 1.16 16.66 -33.65
CA ALA A 136 0.92 16.97 -35.05
C ALA A 136 1.04 18.49 -35.36
N ASP A 137 0.72 19.32 -34.35
CA ASP A 137 0.60 20.79 -34.52
C ASP A 137 1.73 21.57 -33.84
N ALA A 138 2.56 20.94 -33.00
CA ALA A 138 3.61 21.61 -32.24
C ALA A 138 4.81 20.68 -31.93
N PRO A 139 6.03 21.25 -31.71
CA PRO A 139 7.20 20.47 -31.35
C PRO A 139 6.98 19.62 -30.08
N PRO A 140 7.47 18.36 -30.04
CA PRO A 140 7.21 17.44 -28.92
C PRO A 140 7.60 17.99 -27.54
N LEU A 141 8.75 18.66 -27.41
CA LEU A 141 9.18 19.28 -26.14
C LEU A 141 8.20 20.36 -25.69
N THR A 142 7.73 21.20 -26.64
CA THR A 142 6.73 22.24 -26.33
C THR A 142 5.40 21.62 -25.84
N VAL A 143 4.96 20.52 -26.45
CA VAL A 143 3.75 19.82 -26.04
C VAL A 143 3.91 19.26 -24.62
N LEU A 144 5.05 18.63 -24.30
CA LEU A 144 5.31 18.14 -22.94
C LEU A 144 5.38 19.28 -21.92
N ASP A 145 6.02 20.42 -22.26
CA ASP A 145 6.04 21.60 -21.39
C ASP A 145 4.63 22.14 -21.11
N GLN A 146 3.74 22.14 -22.10
CA GLN A 146 2.33 22.53 -21.94
C GLN A 146 1.56 21.53 -21.05
N LEU A 147 1.78 20.22 -21.22
CA LEU A 147 1.16 19.19 -20.39
C LEU A 147 1.63 19.31 -18.93
N LEU A 148 2.92 19.46 -18.72
CA LEU A 148 3.50 19.67 -17.38
C LEU A 148 2.91 20.91 -16.71
N TRP A 149 2.85 22.03 -17.42
CA TRP A 149 2.23 23.24 -16.90
C TRP A 149 0.76 23.01 -16.52
N LYS A 150 -0.02 22.33 -17.38
CA LYS A 150 -1.42 22.01 -17.14
C LYS A 150 -1.58 21.14 -15.88
N ARG A 151 -0.78 20.07 -15.72
CA ARG A 151 -0.83 19.16 -14.57
C ARG A 151 -0.43 19.84 -13.27
N ARG A 152 0.65 20.62 -13.29
CA ARG A 152 1.12 21.41 -12.13
C ARG A 152 0.10 22.47 -11.71
N THR A 153 -0.51 23.17 -12.67
CA THR A 153 -1.54 24.18 -12.38
C THR A 153 -2.78 23.54 -11.77
N ALA A 154 -3.26 22.41 -12.33
CA ALA A 154 -4.38 21.67 -11.79
C ALA A 154 -4.11 21.14 -10.36
N MET A 155 -2.91 20.63 -10.11
CA MET A 155 -2.51 20.17 -8.77
C MET A 155 -2.49 21.34 -7.77
N LYS A 156 -1.95 22.49 -8.15
CA LYS A 156 -1.92 23.69 -7.31
C LYS A 156 -3.32 24.18 -6.96
N GLN A 157 -4.21 24.28 -7.95
CA GLN A 157 -5.60 24.70 -7.76
C GLN A 157 -6.35 23.74 -6.83
N ALA A 158 -6.22 22.42 -7.04
CA ALA A 158 -6.85 21.42 -6.19
C ALA A 158 -6.32 21.46 -4.74
N LYS A 159 -5.02 21.76 -4.56
CA LYS A 159 -4.42 21.95 -3.23
C LYS A 159 -5.00 23.21 -2.53
N GLU A 160 -5.10 24.33 -3.25
CA GLU A 160 -5.66 25.57 -2.72
C GLU A 160 -7.15 25.45 -2.39
N ALA A 161 -7.88 24.61 -3.13
CA ALA A 161 -9.29 24.29 -2.88
C ALA A 161 -9.51 23.25 -1.76
N GLY A 162 -8.43 22.69 -1.16
CA GLY A 162 -8.53 21.66 -0.12
C GLY A 162 -9.10 20.31 -0.62
N GLN A 163 -9.03 20.03 -1.93
CA GLN A 163 -9.61 18.85 -2.58
C GLN A 163 -8.61 17.70 -2.77
N LEU A 164 -7.38 17.83 -2.29
CA LEU A 164 -6.33 16.83 -2.41
C LEU A 164 -6.08 16.14 -1.07
N ASP A 165 -6.44 14.87 -0.98
CA ASP A 165 -5.89 13.99 0.03
C ASP A 165 -4.42 13.60 -0.29
N LYS A 166 -3.79 12.90 0.63
CA LYS A 166 -2.38 12.49 0.50
C LYS A 166 -2.16 11.62 -0.74
N GLU A 167 -3.01 10.63 -0.97
CA GLU A 167 -2.89 9.68 -2.06
C GLU A 167 -3.06 10.34 -3.43
N SER A 168 -4.09 11.17 -3.60
CA SER A 168 -4.32 11.92 -4.84
C SER A 168 -3.19 12.90 -5.15
N ARG A 169 -2.60 13.50 -4.12
CA ARG A 169 -1.43 14.38 -4.29
C ARG A 169 -0.22 13.60 -4.75
N ASP A 170 0.06 12.46 -4.13
CA ASP A 170 1.20 11.61 -4.46
C ASP A 170 1.07 11.04 -5.88
N LEU A 171 -0.12 10.62 -6.29
CA LEU A 171 -0.40 10.19 -7.66
C LEU A 171 -0.11 11.28 -8.68
N LYS A 172 -0.65 12.50 -8.47
CA LYS A 172 -0.41 13.64 -9.37
C LYS A 172 1.06 14.03 -9.43
N GLN A 173 1.77 13.96 -8.31
CA GLN A 173 3.21 14.24 -8.28
C GLN A 173 4.00 13.20 -9.05
N ARG A 174 3.66 11.91 -8.93
CA ARG A 174 4.30 10.82 -9.69
C ARG A 174 4.04 10.94 -11.19
N GLU A 175 2.81 11.30 -11.60
CA GLU A 175 2.48 11.60 -13.01
C GLU A 175 3.36 12.73 -13.55
N ILE A 176 3.46 13.85 -12.81
CA ILE A 176 4.30 15.00 -13.20
C ILE A 176 5.77 14.57 -13.33
N ASN A 177 6.30 13.83 -12.36
CA ASN A 177 7.68 13.38 -12.38
C ASN A 177 7.98 12.49 -13.60
N ALA A 178 7.07 11.60 -13.95
CA ALA A 178 7.21 10.72 -15.12
C ALA A 178 7.20 11.54 -16.44
N LEU A 179 6.30 12.52 -16.58
CA LEU A 179 6.26 13.41 -17.74
C LEU A 179 7.51 14.28 -17.84
N GLU A 180 8.08 14.72 -16.70
CA GLU A 180 9.36 15.43 -16.65
C GLU A 180 10.52 14.54 -17.11
N ASP A 181 10.55 13.28 -16.69
CA ASP A 181 11.56 12.32 -17.13
C ASP A 181 11.45 12.08 -18.64
N TYR A 182 10.25 11.91 -19.18
CA TYR A 182 10.06 11.77 -20.64
C TYR A 182 10.54 13.00 -21.40
N ARG A 183 10.23 14.20 -20.89
CA ARG A 183 10.72 15.44 -21.48
C ARG A 183 12.26 15.54 -21.47
N GLN A 184 12.87 15.21 -20.33
CA GLN A 184 14.33 15.24 -20.18
C GLN A 184 15.01 14.18 -21.05
N ARG A 185 14.44 13.00 -21.20
CA ARG A 185 14.96 11.95 -22.09
C ARG A 185 14.91 12.37 -23.54
N LEU A 186 13.78 12.94 -24.01
CA LEU A 186 13.67 13.44 -25.39
C LEU A 186 14.74 14.50 -25.71
N ASP A 187 14.99 15.42 -24.78
CA ASP A 187 15.98 16.48 -24.93
C ASP A 187 17.42 15.93 -24.92
N ARG A 188 17.75 15.10 -23.93
CA ARG A 188 19.08 14.51 -23.73
C ARG A 188 19.49 13.58 -24.88
N GLU A 189 18.55 12.77 -25.37
CA GLU A 189 18.77 11.81 -26.44
C GLU A 189 18.66 12.45 -27.83
N ALA A 190 18.36 13.76 -27.90
CA ALA A 190 18.16 14.52 -29.11
C ALA A 190 17.23 13.82 -30.12
N VAL A 191 16.12 13.28 -29.63
CA VAL A 191 15.17 12.50 -30.42
C VAL A 191 14.52 13.42 -31.46
N ALA A 192 14.58 13.02 -32.74
CA ALA A 192 13.92 13.78 -33.80
C ALA A 192 12.40 13.84 -33.58
N PRO A 193 11.73 14.95 -33.99
CA PRO A 193 10.30 15.12 -33.77
C PRO A 193 9.45 13.94 -34.26
N GLU A 194 9.82 13.35 -35.38
CA GLU A 194 9.12 12.22 -36.01
C GLU A 194 9.22 10.92 -35.17
N GLY A 195 10.29 10.75 -34.39
CA GLY A 195 10.55 9.61 -33.51
C GLY A 195 10.04 9.80 -32.09
N ALA A 196 9.61 11.02 -31.72
CA ALA A 196 9.28 11.35 -30.33
C ALA A 196 8.13 10.50 -29.77
N MET A 197 7.10 10.22 -30.57
CA MET A 197 5.97 9.39 -30.12
C MET A 197 6.38 7.94 -29.87
N ASP A 198 7.23 7.38 -30.70
CA ASP A 198 7.69 6.00 -30.56
C ASP A 198 8.64 5.86 -29.36
N ALA A 199 9.50 6.84 -29.12
CA ALA A 199 10.36 6.88 -27.93
C ALA A 199 9.52 6.92 -26.64
N VAL A 200 8.58 7.85 -26.54
CA VAL A 200 7.70 8.00 -25.38
C VAL A 200 6.81 6.76 -25.18
N ARG A 201 6.32 6.15 -26.26
CA ARG A 201 5.59 4.87 -26.19
C ARG A 201 6.45 3.74 -25.63
N GLY A 202 7.73 3.70 -26.01
CA GLY A 202 8.69 2.72 -25.47
C GLY A 202 8.85 2.86 -23.96
N TRP A 203 9.08 4.08 -23.47
CA TRP A 203 9.24 4.34 -22.03
C TRP A 203 7.95 4.10 -21.22
N PHE A 204 6.80 4.44 -21.79
CA PHE A 204 5.51 4.07 -21.19
C PHE A 204 5.32 2.54 -21.16
N GLY A 205 5.81 1.82 -22.17
CA GLY A 205 5.83 0.36 -22.17
C GLY A 205 6.60 -0.22 -20.99
N GLU A 206 7.74 0.39 -20.60
CA GLU A 206 8.48 0.00 -19.39
C GLU A 206 7.63 0.15 -18.12
N GLU A 207 6.84 1.21 -18.02
CA GLU A 207 5.91 1.44 -16.89
C GLU A 207 4.79 0.40 -16.85
N VAL A 208 4.23 0.04 -18.02
CA VAL A 208 3.22 -1.02 -18.13
C VAL A 208 3.77 -2.37 -17.69
N GLU A 209 5.01 -2.71 -18.08
CA GLU A 209 5.63 -3.97 -17.66
C GLU A 209 5.94 -3.97 -16.16
N ARG A 210 6.34 -2.84 -15.58
CA ARG A 210 6.51 -2.69 -14.12
C ARG A 210 5.20 -2.91 -13.37
N ARG A 211 4.11 -2.30 -13.85
CA ARG A 211 2.75 -2.52 -13.31
C ARG A 211 2.37 -4.01 -13.32
N LYS A 212 2.62 -4.71 -14.44
CA LYS A 212 2.33 -6.15 -14.56
C LYS A 212 3.15 -6.96 -13.57
N ALA A 213 4.45 -6.66 -13.44
CA ALA A 213 5.32 -7.37 -12.52
C ALA A 213 4.85 -7.23 -11.06
N VAL A 214 4.54 -5.99 -10.63
CA VAL A 214 4.01 -5.73 -9.28
C VAL A 214 2.69 -6.47 -9.05
N ALA A 215 1.76 -6.43 -10.01
CA ALA A 215 0.48 -7.13 -9.88
C ALA A 215 0.65 -8.66 -9.80
N MET A 216 1.57 -9.24 -10.56
CA MET A 216 1.86 -10.68 -10.50
C MET A 216 2.49 -11.06 -9.16
N GLU A 217 3.46 -10.30 -8.68
CA GLU A 217 4.08 -10.54 -7.37
C GLU A 217 3.04 -10.47 -6.23
N THR A 218 2.19 -9.44 -6.25
CA THR A 218 1.10 -9.32 -5.27
C THR A 218 0.12 -10.50 -5.37
N LYS A 219 -0.20 -10.95 -6.59
CA LYS A 219 -1.07 -12.13 -6.78
C LYS A 219 -0.45 -13.39 -6.18
N ASP A 220 0.84 -13.61 -6.41
CA ASP A 220 1.56 -14.75 -5.83
C ASP A 220 1.55 -14.69 -4.29
N MET A 221 1.65 -13.50 -3.69
CA MET A 221 1.52 -13.31 -2.24
C MET A 221 0.14 -13.72 -1.72
N PHE A 222 -0.94 -13.32 -2.40
CA PHE A 222 -2.31 -13.74 -2.04
C PHE A 222 -2.46 -15.26 -2.15
N ASP A 223 -2.04 -15.85 -3.26
CA ASP A 223 -2.14 -17.30 -3.49
C ASP A 223 -1.32 -18.09 -2.44
N ASN A 224 -0.12 -17.60 -2.08
CA ASN A 224 0.72 -18.18 -1.04
C ASN A 224 0.09 -18.06 0.35
N ALA A 225 -0.47 -16.90 0.69
CA ALA A 225 -1.14 -16.70 1.97
C ALA A 225 -2.32 -17.68 2.14
N PHE A 226 -3.18 -17.81 1.13
CA PHE A 226 -4.27 -18.77 1.15
C PHE A 226 -3.77 -20.21 1.29
N ARG A 227 -2.77 -20.61 0.50
CA ARG A 227 -2.18 -21.95 0.57
C ARG A 227 -1.61 -22.26 1.97
N PHE A 228 -0.94 -21.29 2.59
CA PHE A 228 -0.44 -21.42 3.96
C PHE A 228 -1.57 -21.59 4.96
N LEU A 229 -2.60 -20.74 4.90
CA LEU A 229 -3.72 -20.78 5.83
C LEU A 229 -4.58 -22.05 5.67
N GLU A 230 -4.85 -22.50 4.45
CA GLU A 230 -5.52 -23.77 4.16
C GLU A 230 -4.72 -24.96 4.71
N THR A 231 -3.39 -24.94 4.55
CA THR A 231 -2.52 -25.99 5.08
C THR A 231 -2.50 -26.00 6.61
N THR A 232 -2.55 -24.82 7.23
CA THR A 232 -2.44 -24.66 8.68
C THR A 232 -3.76 -24.91 9.38
N PHE A 233 -4.85 -24.35 8.89
CA PHE A 233 -6.13 -24.27 9.58
C PHE A 233 -7.24 -25.09 8.92
N SER A 234 -7.08 -25.56 7.70
CA SER A 234 -8.15 -26.22 6.94
C SER A 234 -9.41 -25.33 6.88
N ASP A 235 -10.61 -25.91 6.95
CA ASP A 235 -11.90 -25.19 6.93
C ASP A 235 -12.30 -24.72 8.34
N SER A 236 -11.48 -23.89 8.96
CA SER A 236 -11.71 -23.42 10.33
C SER A 236 -12.23 -21.97 10.41
N GLN A 237 -12.58 -21.54 11.61
CA GLN A 237 -13.02 -20.16 11.87
C GLN A 237 -11.97 -19.13 11.50
N GLU A 238 -10.68 -19.45 11.62
CA GLU A 238 -9.58 -18.60 11.26
C GLU A 238 -9.62 -18.25 9.77
N LEU A 239 -9.88 -19.21 8.89
CA LEU A 239 -9.97 -18.97 7.45
C LEU A 239 -11.19 -18.10 7.09
N VAL A 240 -12.33 -18.32 7.76
CA VAL A 240 -13.53 -17.47 7.62
C VAL A 240 -13.22 -16.02 7.97
N ILE A 241 -12.53 -15.79 9.08
CA ILE A 241 -12.11 -14.42 9.49
C ILE A 241 -11.19 -13.80 8.43
N PHE A 242 -10.21 -14.55 7.95
CA PHE A 242 -9.28 -14.06 6.94
C PHE A 242 -9.98 -13.61 5.63
N VAL A 243 -10.90 -14.44 5.11
CA VAL A 243 -11.71 -14.11 3.92
C VAL A 243 -12.58 -12.89 4.16
N THR A 244 -13.20 -12.79 5.35
CA THR A 244 -14.03 -11.65 5.72
C THR A 244 -13.22 -10.35 5.76
N GLU A 245 -12.02 -10.38 6.33
CA GLU A 245 -11.13 -9.22 6.40
C GLU A 245 -10.63 -8.78 5.00
N ILE A 246 -10.31 -9.73 4.10
CA ILE A 246 -10.00 -9.41 2.69
C ILE A 246 -11.18 -8.72 2.02
N THR A 247 -12.40 -9.21 2.25
CA THR A 247 -13.62 -8.64 1.67
C THR A 247 -13.91 -7.23 2.21
N ALA A 248 -13.69 -7.02 3.50
CA ALA A 248 -13.92 -5.74 4.17
C ALA A 248 -12.84 -4.68 3.85
N GLY A 249 -11.63 -5.12 3.53
CA GLY A 249 -10.52 -4.24 3.20
C GLY A 249 -10.65 -3.61 1.80
N TYR A 250 -10.58 -2.29 1.71
CA TYR A 250 -10.74 -1.58 0.43
C TYR A 250 -9.70 -2.01 -0.63
N ASP A 251 -8.43 -2.02 -0.28
CA ASP A 251 -7.35 -2.34 -1.22
C ASP A 251 -7.31 -3.84 -1.55
N THR A 252 -7.55 -4.70 -0.56
CA THR A 252 -7.56 -6.16 -0.73
C THR A 252 -8.74 -6.63 -1.57
N SER A 253 -9.96 -6.11 -1.32
CA SER A 253 -11.15 -6.44 -2.12
C SER A 253 -10.98 -5.96 -3.56
N TRP A 254 -10.51 -4.71 -3.76
CA TRP A 254 -10.18 -4.20 -5.09
C TRP A 254 -9.21 -5.12 -5.84
N PHE A 255 -8.14 -5.56 -5.14
CA PHE A 255 -7.12 -6.41 -5.76
C PHE A 255 -7.68 -7.75 -6.24
N VAL A 256 -8.41 -8.46 -5.37
CA VAL A 256 -8.96 -9.79 -5.74
C VAL A 256 -10.04 -9.69 -6.82
N GLU A 257 -10.77 -8.58 -6.90
CA GLU A 257 -11.73 -8.31 -7.98
C GLU A 257 -11.04 -8.04 -9.32
N GLN A 258 -9.92 -7.31 -9.34
CA GLN A 258 -9.21 -6.93 -10.56
C GLN A 258 -8.31 -8.04 -11.11
N PHE A 259 -7.58 -8.74 -10.24
CA PHE A 259 -6.54 -9.70 -10.64
C PHE A 259 -6.92 -11.16 -10.37
N GLY A 260 -7.97 -11.38 -9.59
CA GLY A 260 -8.46 -12.70 -9.22
C GLY A 260 -7.60 -13.37 -8.13
N CYS A 261 -8.25 -14.20 -7.34
CA CYS A 261 -7.63 -15.16 -6.43
C CYS A 261 -8.60 -16.33 -6.28
N ASP A 262 -8.29 -17.48 -6.85
CA ASP A 262 -9.22 -18.61 -6.92
C ASP A 262 -9.60 -19.13 -5.53
N ALA A 263 -8.63 -19.16 -4.61
CA ALA A 263 -8.86 -19.58 -3.22
C ALA A 263 -9.84 -18.63 -2.51
N TYR A 264 -9.65 -17.30 -2.66
CA TYR A 264 -10.58 -16.32 -2.13
C TYR A 264 -12.01 -16.55 -2.63
N PHE A 265 -12.21 -16.67 -3.94
CA PHE A 265 -13.55 -16.85 -4.50
C PHE A 265 -14.19 -18.19 -4.12
N ARG A 266 -13.40 -19.25 -3.94
CA ARG A 266 -13.90 -20.53 -3.44
C ARG A 266 -14.47 -20.38 -2.04
N HIS A 267 -13.67 -19.87 -1.09
CA HIS A 267 -14.10 -19.72 0.30
C HIS A 267 -15.17 -18.64 0.50
N ASN A 268 -15.12 -17.54 -0.27
CA ASN A 268 -16.16 -16.50 -0.18
C ASN A 268 -17.54 -17.01 -0.63
N ARG A 269 -17.62 -17.94 -1.59
CA ARG A 269 -18.88 -18.56 -2.00
C ARG A 269 -19.45 -19.51 -0.94
N GLU A 270 -18.60 -20.14 -0.16
CA GLU A 270 -19.03 -21.04 0.92
C GLU A 270 -19.59 -20.28 2.12
N LEU A 271 -19.33 -18.97 2.22
CA LEU A 271 -19.84 -18.09 3.27
C LEU A 271 -21.20 -17.44 2.91
N LEU A 272 -21.60 -17.45 1.64
CA LEU A 272 -22.88 -16.93 1.15
C LEU A 272 -23.93 -18.01 1.07
#